data_1e5d94a06b586b36be3c0c0ea90f3518
#
_entry.id   1e5d94a06b586b36be3c0c0ea90f3518
#
_cell.length_a   1.000
_cell.length_b   1.000
_cell.length_c   1.000
_cell.angle_alpha   90.00
_cell.angle_beta   90.00
_cell.angle_gamma   90.00
#
_symmetry.space_group_name_H-M   'P 1'
#
loop_
_entity.id
_entity.type
_entity.pdbx_description
1 polymer ?
#
loop_
_entity_poly.entity_id
_entity_poly.type
_entity_poly.pdbx_seq_one_letter_code
_entity_poly.pdbx_strand_id
1 'polypeptide(L)'
;VMDVPPQDIITKDNVTVKVNAVIYFRVVDSQKAIIEVEDFLYATSQLAQTTLRSILGQSTLDDLLSNREEINAHLQKVIDEQTEPWGVKVANVEVKNVDLPQEMQRALAKQAEAERERRAKVINAQGEFEAAQKTCDAADLIGSHPPALQLRFFQTLLDLSNNEGNHTFIPIP
;
A
#
# COMPACT_ATOMS: atom_id res chain seq x y z
N VAL A 1 5.95 -25.77 9.73
CA VAL A 1 5.08 -24.59 9.64
C VAL A 1 4.02 -24.69 10.72
N MET A 2 3.78 -23.60 11.42
CA MET A 2 2.79 -23.54 12.50
C MET A 2 1.92 -22.32 12.33
N ASP A 3 0.61 -22.54 12.35
CA ASP A 3 -0.36 -21.45 12.37
C ASP A 3 -0.56 -20.95 13.81
N VAL A 4 -0.43 -19.65 14.00
CA VAL A 4 -0.75 -18.98 15.25
C VAL A 4 -2.22 -18.55 15.19
N PRO A 5 -3.06 -19.01 16.15
CA PRO A 5 -4.49 -18.68 16.14
C PRO A 5 -4.72 -17.16 16.24
N PRO A 6 -5.86 -16.67 15.75
CA PRO A 6 -6.19 -15.25 15.79
C PRO A 6 -6.17 -14.70 17.22
N GLN A 7 -5.47 -13.57 17.41
CA GLN A 7 -5.35 -12.86 18.68
C GLN A 7 -6.05 -11.51 18.59
N ASP A 8 -6.86 -11.20 19.59
CA ASP A 8 -7.40 -9.85 19.76
C ASP A 8 -6.34 -8.96 20.40
N ILE A 9 -5.94 -7.92 19.70
CA ILE A 9 -4.84 -7.02 20.08
C ILE A 9 -5.36 -5.59 20.01
N ILE A 10 -4.97 -4.77 20.99
CA ILE A 10 -5.23 -3.34 20.98
C ILE A 10 -3.92 -2.67 20.54
N THR A 11 -3.96 -1.95 19.41
CA THR A 11 -2.83 -1.19 18.89
C THR A 11 -2.54 0.05 19.75
N LYS A 12 -1.38 0.68 19.51
CA LYS A 12 -1.01 1.95 20.15
C LYS A 12 -2.05 3.05 19.94
N ASP A 13 -2.75 3.03 18.80
CA ASP A 13 -3.82 3.97 18.45
C ASP A 13 -5.17 3.62 19.10
N ASN A 14 -5.19 2.67 20.04
CA ASN A 14 -6.39 2.20 20.75
C ASN A 14 -7.46 1.56 19.83
N VAL A 15 -7.01 0.90 18.76
CA VAL A 15 -7.86 0.15 17.83
C VAL A 15 -7.74 -1.34 18.13
N THR A 16 -8.89 -2.01 18.32
CA THR A 16 -8.92 -3.46 18.48
C THR A 16 -8.85 -4.13 17.11
N VAL A 17 -7.86 -4.99 16.92
CA VAL A 17 -7.64 -5.75 15.68
C VAL A 17 -7.52 -7.24 15.99
N LYS A 18 -8.00 -8.10 15.09
CA LYS A 18 -7.71 -9.53 15.13
C LYS A 18 -6.59 -9.85 14.16
N VAL A 19 -5.53 -10.43 14.70
CA VAL A 19 -4.34 -10.74 13.88
C VAL A 19 -4.00 -12.22 14.05
N ASN A 20 -3.73 -12.89 12.93
CA ASN A 20 -3.17 -14.22 12.87
C ASN A 20 -1.84 -14.20 12.12
N ALA A 21 -0.98 -15.16 12.44
CA ALA A 21 0.34 -15.28 11.84
C ALA A 21 0.70 -16.72 11.54
N VAL A 22 1.70 -16.90 10.70
CA VAL A 22 2.34 -18.19 10.41
C VAL A 22 3.81 -18.10 10.74
N ILE A 23 4.31 -19.15 11.38
CA ILE A 23 5.72 -19.28 11.73
C ILE A 23 6.31 -20.43 10.95
N TYR A 24 7.40 -20.14 10.24
CA TYR A 24 8.23 -21.13 9.57
C TYR A 24 9.44 -21.39 10.45
N PHE A 25 9.55 -22.58 10.97
CA PHE A 25 10.64 -22.99 11.86
C PHE A 25 11.20 -24.34 11.48
N ARG A 26 12.38 -24.63 11.97
CA ARG A 26 13.03 -25.93 11.90
C ARG A 26 13.69 -26.27 13.23
N VAL A 27 13.71 -27.53 13.58
CA VAL A 27 14.47 -28.02 14.73
C VAL A 27 15.92 -28.21 14.29
N VAL A 28 16.83 -27.53 14.94
CA VAL A 28 18.28 -27.62 14.69
C VAL A 28 18.93 -28.61 15.64
N ASP A 29 18.49 -28.59 16.90
CA ASP A 29 18.99 -29.47 17.95
C ASP A 29 17.82 -30.26 18.56
N SER A 30 17.67 -31.52 18.16
CA SER A 30 16.59 -32.37 18.64
C SER A 30 16.74 -32.79 20.11
N GLN A 31 17.96 -32.78 20.64
CA GLN A 31 18.17 -33.11 22.06
C GLN A 31 17.64 -31.98 22.94
N LYS A 32 17.97 -30.74 22.61
CA LYS A 32 17.43 -29.59 23.34
C LYS A 32 15.92 -29.50 23.24
N ALA A 33 15.36 -29.76 22.05
CA ALA A 33 13.92 -29.68 21.81
C ALA A 33 13.11 -30.69 22.65
N ILE A 34 13.73 -31.79 23.11
CA ILE A 34 13.09 -32.83 23.95
C ILE A 34 13.41 -32.64 25.42
N ILE A 35 14.65 -32.19 25.75
CA ILE A 35 15.11 -32.13 27.14
C ILE A 35 14.71 -30.83 27.81
N GLU A 36 14.82 -29.70 27.08
CA GLU A 36 14.61 -28.35 27.64
C GLU A 36 13.11 -27.97 27.68
N VAL A 37 12.27 -28.60 26.88
CA VAL A 37 10.84 -28.27 26.78
C VAL A 37 10.02 -29.55 26.60
N GLU A 38 8.95 -29.70 27.38
CA GLU A 38 8.05 -30.84 27.32
C GLU A 38 7.35 -30.96 25.96
N ASP A 39 6.87 -29.84 25.41
CA ASP A 39 6.28 -29.72 24.06
C ASP A 39 6.74 -28.42 23.40
N PHE A 40 7.75 -28.53 22.53
CA PHE A 40 8.31 -27.35 21.85
C PHE A 40 7.31 -26.72 20.87
N LEU A 41 6.37 -27.50 20.31
CA LEU A 41 5.33 -26.96 19.41
C LEU A 41 4.37 -26.07 20.19
N TYR A 42 3.87 -26.58 21.30
CA TYR A 42 2.97 -25.82 22.16
C TYR A 42 3.66 -24.60 22.74
N ALA A 43 4.86 -24.76 23.27
CA ALA A 43 5.65 -23.67 23.86
C ALA A 43 5.94 -22.56 22.82
N THR A 44 6.37 -22.92 21.61
CA THR A 44 6.59 -21.97 20.53
C THR A 44 5.31 -21.25 20.12
N SER A 45 4.17 -21.96 20.09
CA SER A 45 2.87 -21.34 19.81
C SER A 45 2.47 -20.31 20.86
N GLN A 46 2.60 -20.63 22.14
CA GLN A 46 2.30 -19.71 23.25
C GLN A 46 3.23 -18.49 23.26
N LEU A 47 4.52 -18.73 23.03
CA LEU A 47 5.53 -17.69 22.91
C LEU A 47 5.17 -16.73 21.75
N ALA A 48 4.84 -17.28 20.59
CA ALA A 48 4.44 -16.51 19.42
C ALA A 48 3.21 -15.64 19.69
N GLN A 49 2.19 -16.18 20.34
CA GLN A 49 0.97 -15.43 20.67
C GLN A 49 1.26 -14.25 21.60
N THR A 50 2.11 -14.47 22.64
CA THR A 50 2.48 -13.40 23.57
C THR A 50 3.38 -12.35 22.92
N THR A 51 4.32 -12.77 22.08
CA THR A 51 5.21 -11.87 21.35
C THR A 51 4.43 -11.05 20.31
N LEU A 52 3.53 -11.68 19.56
CA LEU A 52 2.60 -10.99 18.65
C LEU A 52 1.85 -9.88 19.39
N ARG A 53 1.22 -10.22 20.51
CA ARG A 53 0.45 -9.25 21.32
C ARG A 53 1.32 -8.09 21.79
N SER A 54 2.55 -8.38 22.25
CA SER A 54 3.47 -7.37 22.74
C SER A 54 3.95 -6.41 21.65
N ILE A 55 4.41 -6.94 20.52
CA ILE A 55 4.97 -6.13 19.42
C ILE A 55 3.86 -5.36 18.70
N LEU A 56 2.77 -6.01 18.34
CA LEU A 56 1.66 -5.36 17.65
C LEU A 56 0.92 -4.35 18.52
N GLY A 57 0.87 -4.57 19.84
CA GLY A 57 0.33 -3.60 20.79
C GLY A 57 1.16 -2.31 20.92
N GLN A 58 2.43 -2.34 20.53
CA GLN A 58 3.29 -1.16 20.48
C GLN A 58 3.31 -0.46 19.12
N SER A 59 2.79 -1.11 18.10
CA SER A 59 2.69 -0.59 16.73
C SER A 59 1.40 0.17 16.49
N THR A 60 1.41 1.12 15.55
CA THR A 60 0.21 1.79 15.09
C THR A 60 -0.54 0.94 14.06
N LEU A 61 -1.83 1.21 13.84
CA LEU A 61 -2.59 0.53 12.80
C LEU A 61 -1.98 0.78 11.40
N ASP A 62 -1.50 1.99 11.16
CA ASP A 62 -0.87 2.35 9.89
C ASP A 62 0.41 1.55 9.64
N ASP A 63 1.25 1.35 10.67
CA ASP A 63 2.42 0.48 10.59
C ASP A 63 2.06 -0.96 10.26
N LEU A 64 0.98 -1.50 10.87
CA LEU A 64 0.49 -2.86 10.62
C LEU A 64 0.01 -3.06 9.18
N LEU A 65 -0.45 -2.01 8.52
CA LEU A 65 -0.95 -2.07 7.15
C LEU A 65 0.13 -1.75 6.11
N SER A 66 1.04 -0.81 6.42
CA SER A 66 2.03 -0.26 5.49
C SER A 66 3.41 -0.90 5.63
N ASN A 67 3.86 -1.20 6.86
CA ASN A 67 5.22 -1.64 7.17
C ASN A 67 5.30 -3.10 7.64
N ARG A 68 4.53 -3.98 7.00
CA ARG A 68 4.44 -5.41 7.40
C ARG A 68 5.79 -6.13 7.41
N GLU A 69 6.67 -5.84 6.48
CA GLU A 69 7.99 -6.48 6.37
C GLU A 69 8.86 -6.19 7.59
N GLU A 70 8.86 -4.95 8.07
CA GLU A 70 9.61 -4.54 9.24
C GLU A 70 9.08 -5.22 10.52
N ILE A 71 7.75 -5.29 10.65
CA ILE A 71 7.09 -5.97 11.75
C ILE A 71 7.38 -7.47 11.72
N ASN A 72 7.29 -8.11 10.55
CA ASN A 72 7.61 -9.53 10.37
C ASN A 72 9.06 -9.84 10.75
N ALA A 73 10.01 -8.99 10.31
CA ALA A 73 11.43 -9.13 10.66
C ALA A 73 11.67 -8.96 12.17
N HIS A 74 10.99 -8.01 12.79
CA HIS A 74 11.10 -7.81 14.24
C HIS A 74 10.52 -8.97 15.04
N LEU A 75 9.35 -9.47 14.64
CA LEU A 75 8.71 -10.67 15.19
C LEU A 75 9.63 -11.88 15.07
N GLN A 76 10.15 -12.12 13.87
CA GLN A 76 11.05 -13.23 13.59
C GLN A 76 12.27 -13.19 14.49
N LYS A 77 12.93 -12.03 14.62
CA LYS A 77 14.12 -11.86 15.46
C LYS A 77 13.83 -12.17 16.92
N VAL A 78 12.77 -11.61 17.50
CA VAL A 78 12.43 -11.80 18.90
C VAL A 78 12.03 -13.25 19.20
N ILE A 79 11.25 -13.88 18.32
CA ILE A 79 10.83 -15.26 18.51
C ILE A 79 12.04 -16.21 18.33
N ASP A 80 12.91 -15.98 17.34
CA ASP A 80 14.13 -16.78 17.11
C ASP A 80 15.06 -16.74 18.31
N GLU A 81 15.32 -15.55 18.88
CA GLU A 81 16.13 -15.39 20.10
C GLU A 81 15.56 -16.15 21.31
N GLN A 82 14.24 -16.21 21.44
CA GLN A 82 13.58 -16.88 22.57
C GLN A 82 13.43 -18.39 22.38
N THR A 83 13.44 -18.87 21.14
CA THR A 83 13.34 -20.33 20.82
C THR A 83 14.71 -20.99 20.63
N GLU A 84 15.79 -20.21 20.51
CA GLU A 84 17.16 -20.71 20.39
C GLU A 84 17.56 -21.67 21.54
N PRO A 85 17.26 -21.39 22.83
CA PRO A 85 17.55 -22.32 23.93
C PRO A 85 16.91 -23.69 23.76
N TRP A 86 15.77 -23.77 23.08
CA TRP A 86 15.04 -25.00 22.81
C TRP A 86 15.53 -25.73 21.55
N GLY A 87 16.58 -25.23 20.92
CA GLY A 87 17.11 -25.81 19.68
C GLY A 87 16.18 -25.67 18.47
N VAL A 88 15.22 -24.73 18.54
CA VAL A 88 14.30 -24.39 17.46
C VAL A 88 14.76 -23.08 16.79
N LYS A 89 14.92 -23.11 15.47
CA LYS A 89 15.26 -21.94 14.68
C LYS A 89 14.08 -21.46 13.86
N VAL A 90 13.72 -20.22 14.04
CA VAL A 90 12.64 -19.55 13.29
C VAL A 90 13.22 -18.95 12.00
N ALA A 91 12.78 -19.49 10.86
CA ALA A 91 13.24 -19.03 9.55
C ALA A 91 12.50 -17.78 9.08
N ASN A 92 11.18 -17.73 9.30
CA ASN A 92 10.33 -16.59 8.92
C ASN A 92 9.07 -16.54 9.77
N VAL A 93 8.55 -15.33 9.95
CA VAL A 93 7.25 -15.07 10.59
C VAL A 93 6.46 -14.15 9.68
N GLU A 94 5.24 -14.53 9.35
CA GLU A 94 4.37 -13.76 8.48
C GLU A 94 3.02 -13.50 9.15
N VAL A 95 2.66 -12.23 9.24
CA VAL A 95 1.31 -11.80 9.62
C VAL A 95 0.38 -12.03 8.43
N LYS A 96 -0.61 -12.92 8.58
CA LYS A 96 -1.56 -13.27 7.51
C LYS A 96 -2.60 -12.18 7.31
N ASN A 97 -3.51 -12.05 8.26
CA ASN A 97 -4.67 -11.16 8.19
C ASN A 97 -4.69 -10.21 9.38
N VAL A 98 -5.12 -9.01 9.11
CA VAL A 98 -5.46 -8.00 10.12
C VAL A 98 -6.93 -7.67 9.93
N ASP A 99 -7.77 -8.26 10.76
CA ASP A 99 -9.20 -8.04 10.70
C ASP A 99 -9.59 -6.85 11.58
N LEU A 100 -10.20 -5.86 10.95
CA LEU A 100 -10.66 -4.62 11.58
C LEU A 100 -12.16 -4.67 11.85
N PRO A 101 -12.67 -3.98 12.89
CA PRO A 101 -14.09 -3.77 13.07
C PRO A 101 -14.73 -3.08 11.85
N GLN A 102 -15.96 -3.46 11.50
CA GLN A 102 -16.64 -2.95 10.30
C GLN A 102 -16.76 -1.42 10.25
N GLU A 103 -16.95 -0.79 11.40
CA GLU A 103 -17.02 0.68 11.49
C GLU A 103 -15.68 1.33 11.11
N MET A 104 -14.57 0.75 11.57
CA MET A 104 -13.23 1.22 11.23
C MET A 104 -12.90 1.00 9.75
N GLN A 105 -13.28 -0.16 9.19
CA GLN A 105 -13.12 -0.42 7.75
C GLN A 105 -13.85 0.63 6.91
N ARG A 106 -15.08 1.02 7.30
CA ARG A 106 -15.85 2.07 6.63
C ARG A 106 -15.21 3.44 6.78
N ALA A 107 -14.67 3.76 7.96
CA ALA A 107 -13.99 5.03 8.20
C ALA A 107 -12.71 5.15 7.35
N LEU A 108 -11.88 4.09 7.32
CA LEU A 108 -10.67 4.03 6.49
C LEU A 108 -10.99 4.08 4.99
N ALA A 109 -12.06 3.41 4.55
CA ALA A 109 -12.50 3.48 3.16
C ALA A 109 -12.87 4.92 2.75
N LYS A 110 -13.63 5.63 3.58
CA LYS A 110 -13.97 7.06 3.33
C LYS A 110 -12.73 7.95 3.32
N GLN A 111 -11.80 7.73 4.24
CA GLN A 111 -10.55 8.49 4.29
C GLN A 111 -9.71 8.24 3.03
N ALA A 112 -9.59 6.99 2.61
CA ALA A 112 -8.86 6.62 1.40
C ALA A 112 -9.52 7.21 0.14
N GLU A 113 -10.85 7.23 0.06
CA GLU A 113 -11.60 7.86 -1.02
C GLU A 113 -11.37 9.37 -1.08
N ALA A 114 -11.47 10.06 0.05
CA ALA A 114 -11.20 11.49 0.14
C ALA A 114 -9.75 11.85 -0.25
N GLU A 115 -8.78 11.04 0.18
CA GLU A 115 -7.38 11.26 -0.19
C GLU A 115 -7.13 11.01 -1.68
N ARG A 116 -7.77 9.99 -2.27
CA ARG A 116 -7.72 9.76 -3.73
C ARG A 116 -8.34 10.90 -4.50
N GLU A 117 -9.49 11.40 -4.05
CA GLU A 117 -10.15 12.56 -4.68
C GLU A 117 -9.27 13.82 -4.59
N ARG A 118 -8.66 14.06 -3.42
CA ARG A 118 -7.71 15.16 -3.25
C ARG A 118 -6.54 15.05 -4.21
N ARG A 119 -5.91 13.87 -4.30
CA ARG A 119 -4.79 13.63 -5.23
C ARG A 119 -5.21 13.79 -6.68
N ALA A 120 -6.38 13.28 -7.06
CA ALA A 120 -6.91 13.44 -8.42
C ALA A 120 -7.11 14.92 -8.79
N LYS A 121 -7.66 15.74 -7.87
CA LYS A 121 -7.82 17.19 -8.08
C LYS A 121 -6.46 17.88 -8.27
N VAL A 122 -5.45 17.54 -7.47
CA VAL A 122 -4.10 18.11 -7.60
C VAL A 122 -3.47 17.72 -8.94
N ILE A 123 -3.55 16.44 -9.32
CA ILE A 123 -3.00 15.94 -10.60
C ILE A 123 -3.70 16.62 -11.79
N ASN A 124 -5.03 16.73 -11.75
CA ASN A 124 -5.79 17.40 -12.81
C ASN A 124 -5.41 18.88 -12.93
N ALA A 125 -5.36 19.60 -11.80
CA ALA A 125 -4.96 21.02 -11.81
C ALA A 125 -3.53 21.22 -12.30
N GLN A 126 -2.63 20.33 -11.96
CA GLN A 126 -1.26 20.37 -12.45
C GLN A 126 -1.19 20.05 -13.95
N GLY A 127 -1.96 19.05 -14.41
CA GLY A 127 -2.08 18.74 -15.84
C GLY A 127 -2.67 19.89 -16.65
N GLU A 128 -3.71 20.56 -16.14
CA GLU A 128 -4.28 21.76 -16.78
C GLU A 128 -3.27 22.90 -16.84
N PHE A 129 -2.51 23.12 -15.77
CA PHE A 129 -1.46 24.15 -15.75
C PHE A 129 -0.35 23.86 -16.77
N GLU A 130 0.14 22.62 -16.82
CA GLU A 130 1.16 22.22 -17.79
C GLU A 130 0.65 22.29 -19.24
N ALA A 131 -0.61 21.91 -19.47
CA ALA A 131 -1.25 22.02 -20.78
C ALA A 131 -1.41 23.48 -21.21
N ALA A 132 -1.85 24.36 -20.28
CA ALA A 132 -1.96 25.79 -20.54
C ALA A 132 -0.60 26.42 -20.85
N GLN A 133 0.44 26.06 -20.10
CA GLN A 133 1.80 26.55 -20.37
C GLN A 133 2.28 26.15 -21.76
N LYS A 134 2.14 24.86 -22.12
CA LYS A 134 2.50 24.37 -23.45
C LYS A 134 1.71 25.02 -24.56
N THR A 135 0.44 25.34 -24.31
CA THR A 135 -0.41 26.05 -25.27
C THR A 135 0.05 27.49 -25.48
N CYS A 136 0.43 28.17 -24.40
CA CYS A 136 1.02 29.50 -24.49
C CYS A 136 2.36 29.50 -25.27
N ASP A 137 3.25 28.56 -24.91
CA ASP A 137 4.54 28.41 -25.59
C ASP A 137 4.36 28.12 -27.10
N ALA A 138 3.37 27.28 -27.45
CA ALA A 138 3.03 26.99 -28.84
C ALA A 138 2.43 28.22 -29.56
N ALA A 139 1.59 28.99 -28.86
CA ALA A 139 1.01 30.22 -29.42
C ALA A 139 2.08 31.30 -29.68
N ASP A 140 3.03 31.46 -28.76
CA ASP A 140 4.17 32.40 -28.93
C ASP A 140 5.05 31.97 -30.11
N LEU A 141 5.31 30.68 -30.26
CA LEU A 141 6.10 30.13 -31.39
C LEU A 141 5.38 30.37 -32.75
N ILE A 142 4.08 30.10 -32.81
CA ILE A 142 3.26 30.30 -34.01
C ILE A 142 3.13 31.81 -34.31
N GLY A 143 2.94 32.65 -33.28
CA GLY A 143 2.81 34.08 -33.40
C GLY A 143 4.06 34.76 -33.93
N SER A 144 5.24 34.21 -33.64
CA SER A 144 6.51 34.74 -34.17
C SER A 144 6.73 34.44 -35.66
N HIS A 145 5.93 33.54 -36.29
CA HIS A 145 6.06 33.09 -37.67
C HIS A 145 4.70 33.19 -38.41
N PRO A 146 4.38 34.35 -39.03
CA PRO A 146 3.10 34.55 -39.70
C PRO A 146 2.65 33.46 -40.68
N PRO A 147 3.53 32.78 -41.47
CA PRO A 147 3.13 31.68 -42.31
C PRO A 147 2.62 30.45 -41.54
N ALA A 148 3.12 30.25 -40.30
CA ALA A 148 2.70 29.12 -39.46
C ALA A 148 1.24 29.27 -39.00
N LEU A 149 0.78 30.47 -38.78
CA LEU A 149 -0.62 30.77 -38.41
C LEU A 149 -1.58 30.34 -39.53
N GLN A 150 -1.22 30.63 -40.79
CA GLN A 150 -2.02 30.24 -41.99
C GLN A 150 -2.08 28.71 -42.14
N LEU A 151 -0.94 28.05 -41.98
CA LEU A 151 -0.90 26.59 -42.01
C LEU A 151 -1.75 25.94 -40.90
N ARG A 152 -1.69 26.50 -39.69
CA ARG A 152 -2.53 26.03 -38.57
C ARG A 152 -3.99 26.23 -38.81
N PHE A 153 -4.37 27.35 -39.42
CA PHE A 153 -5.75 27.63 -39.82
C PHE A 153 -6.25 26.60 -40.84
N PHE A 154 -5.45 26.28 -41.88
CA PHE A 154 -5.81 25.26 -42.86
C PHE A 154 -5.91 23.85 -42.26
N GLN A 155 -5.01 23.51 -41.30
CA GLN A 155 -5.11 22.24 -40.59
C GLN A 155 -6.43 22.13 -39.81
N THR A 156 -6.80 23.19 -39.05
CA THR A 156 -8.08 23.21 -38.35
C THR A 156 -9.27 23.08 -39.24
N LEU A 157 -9.21 23.67 -40.44
CA LEU A 157 -10.25 23.52 -41.47
C LEU A 157 -10.37 22.08 -42.00
N LEU A 158 -9.23 21.41 -42.21
CA LEU A 158 -9.18 20.00 -42.60
C LEU A 158 -9.75 19.08 -41.52
N ASP A 159 -9.43 19.34 -40.27
CA ASP A 159 -9.92 18.58 -39.10
C ASP A 159 -11.46 18.73 -38.99
N LEU A 160 -11.98 19.94 -39.17
CA LEU A 160 -13.43 20.20 -39.20
C LEU A 160 -14.13 19.52 -40.38
N SER A 161 -13.48 19.46 -41.56
CA SER A 161 -14.00 18.84 -42.78
C SER A 161 -14.07 17.32 -42.67
N ASN A 162 -13.22 16.68 -41.86
CA ASN A 162 -13.23 15.24 -41.68
C ASN A 162 -14.33 14.70 -40.76
N ASN A 163 -15.08 15.56 -40.08
CA ASN A 163 -16.27 15.16 -39.34
C ASN A 163 -17.48 15.01 -40.26
N GLU A 164 -17.86 13.78 -40.54
CA GLU A 164 -19.03 13.44 -41.35
C GLU A 164 -20.28 14.12 -40.77
N GLY A 165 -20.87 15.00 -41.58
CA GLY A 165 -22.18 15.60 -41.33
C GLY A 165 -22.21 17.08 -40.89
N ASN A 166 -21.09 17.77 -40.85
CA ASN A 166 -21.06 19.21 -40.48
C ASN A 166 -20.78 20.10 -41.70
N HIS A 167 -21.76 20.92 -42.07
CA HIS A 167 -21.56 22.01 -43.03
C HIS A 167 -21.13 23.26 -42.26
N THR A 168 -19.84 23.57 -42.27
CA THR A 168 -19.32 24.79 -41.64
C THR A 168 -19.09 25.88 -42.66
N PHE A 169 -19.84 26.97 -42.58
CA PHE A 169 -19.62 28.17 -43.39
C PHE A 169 -18.54 29.03 -42.73
N ILE A 170 -17.40 29.19 -43.41
CA ILE A 170 -16.32 30.06 -42.94
C ILE A 170 -16.32 31.33 -43.81
N PRO A 171 -16.61 32.48 -43.20
CA PRO A 171 -16.43 33.76 -43.91
C PRO A 171 -14.92 34.03 -44.06
N ILE A 172 -14.46 34.11 -45.31
CA ILE A 172 -13.12 34.54 -45.63
C ILE A 172 -13.15 36.07 -45.71
N PRO A 173 -12.35 36.83 -44.90
CA PRO A 173 -12.32 38.27 -45.02
C PRO A 173 -11.66 38.76 -46.29
#